data_cf32af557bcef8f406123bce57569a65
#
_entry.id   cf32af557bcef8f406123bce57569a65
#
_cell.length_a   1.000
_cell.length_b   1.000
_cell.length_c   1.000
_cell.angle_alpha   90.00
_cell.angle_beta   90.00
_cell.angle_gamma   90.00
#
_symmetry.space_group_name_H-M   'P 1'
#
loop_
_entity.id
_entity.type
_entity.pdbx_description
1 polymer ?
#
loop_
_entity_poly.entity_id
_entity_poly.type
_entity_poly.pdbx_seq_one_letter_code
_entity_poly.pdbx_strand_id
1 'polypeptide(L)'
;SKKLYQVIDYKNYTQKRLKIFKLFYKSGDKLNFMNTLVDQGIFKVELGKSYQIIIEIEDFSGNKSTIEAFIEGTDNKIKPVELRGRLIKTDREYSFTLKNKELFFPSKTFFNDVKIELFENKDQIEIGPNLFPIANSFKIKFGFNEKDSLRSAQTFIAKKMKKSLVYLPTKLEENKLIAKVNELGVYTLARDSVAPTVVPDNFKKNQWLSNYKSLNIKIDDDFSGIKKYRGTINGEWVLFEYDAKYRLLTYKI
;
A
#
# COMPACT_ATOMS: atom_id res chain seq x y z
N SER A 1 8.51 7.72 1.44
CA SER A 1 8.03 6.64 1.63
C SER A 1 8.09 5.84 2.93
N LYS A 2 8.86 4.77 3.14
CA LYS A 2 8.86 3.98 4.40
C LYS A 2 9.15 4.80 5.66
N LYS A 3 10.03 5.80 5.58
CA LYS A 3 10.36 6.70 6.70
C LYS A 3 9.17 7.58 7.13
N LEU A 4 8.31 7.94 6.19
CA LEU A 4 7.15 8.77 6.47
C LEU A 4 6.13 8.07 7.38
N TYR A 5 5.98 6.75 7.26
CA TYR A 5 5.06 5.98 8.11
C TYR A 5 5.45 5.94 9.59
N GLN A 6 6.69 6.27 9.94
CA GLN A 6 7.11 6.37 11.34
C GLN A 6 6.52 7.60 12.02
N VAL A 7 6.33 8.69 11.29
CA VAL A 7 5.89 9.99 11.83
C VAL A 7 4.42 10.30 11.62
N ILE A 8 3.71 9.60 10.71
CA ILE A 8 2.27 9.81 10.55
C ILE A 8 1.45 8.97 11.53
N ASP A 9 0.29 9.47 11.87
CA ASP A 9 -0.73 8.67 12.55
C ASP A 9 -1.33 7.69 11.53
N TYR A 10 -0.82 6.47 11.53
CA TYR A 10 -1.19 5.45 10.54
C TYR A 10 -2.66 5.05 10.64
N LYS A 11 -3.24 5.04 11.83
CA LYS A 11 -4.67 4.75 12.02
C LYS A 11 -5.55 5.76 11.28
N ASN A 12 -5.31 7.05 11.48
CA ASN A 12 -6.05 8.09 10.79
C ASN A 12 -5.76 8.11 9.28
N TYR A 13 -4.53 7.84 8.88
CA TYR A 13 -4.17 7.73 7.47
C TYR A 13 -4.91 6.58 6.77
N THR A 14 -4.96 5.38 7.36
CA THR A 14 -5.61 4.22 6.73
C THR A 14 -7.13 4.30 6.76
N GLN A 15 -7.71 4.78 7.85
CA GLN A 15 -9.16 4.82 8.03
C GLN A 15 -9.82 6.07 7.42
N LYS A 16 -9.20 7.24 7.60
CA LYS A 16 -9.78 8.53 7.24
C LYS A 16 -9.03 9.25 6.12
N ARG A 17 -7.88 8.71 5.67
CA ARG A 17 -6.95 9.34 4.71
C ARG A 17 -6.36 10.68 5.20
N LEU A 18 -6.39 10.92 6.50
CA LEU A 18 -5.82 12.11 7.10
C LEU A 18 -4.32 11.92 7.32
N LYS A 19 -3.52 12.85 6.82
CA LYS A 19 -2.07 12.91 7.05
C LYS A 19 -1.78 13.69 8.33
N ILE A 20 -1.93 13.04 9.48
CA ILE A 20 -1.60 13.64 10.78
C ILE A 20 -0.16 13.25 11.11
N PHE A 21 0.71 14.22 11.27
CA PHE A 21 2.11 14.02 11.63
C PHE A 21 2.28 14.04 13.14
N LYS A 22 3.09 13.13 13.64
CA LYS A 22 3.53 13.14 15.03
C LYS A 22 4.65 14.14 15.19
N LEU A 23 4.52 15.05 16.13
CA LEU A 23 5.52 16.07 16.44
C LEU A 23 6.45 15.65 17.59
N PHE A 24 6.76 14.37 17.70
CA PHE A 24 7.67 13.84 18.69
C PHE A 24 8.59 12.77 18.10
N TYR A 25 9.78 12.64 18.65
CA TYR A 25 10.75 11.60 18.26
C TYR A 25 10.45 10.27 18.92
N LYS A 26 10.62 9.20 18.14
CA LYS A 26 10.77 7.85 18.65
C LYS A 26 12.19 7.36 18.44
N SER A 27 12.68 6.50 19.32
CA SER A 27 13.99 5.86 19.16
C SER A 27 14.06 5.17 17.78
N GLY A 28 15.10 5.49 17.01
CA GLY A 28 15.30 4.98 15.66
C GLY A 28 14.71 5.82 14.52
N ASP A 29 14.07 6.94 14.79
CA ASP A 29 13.65 7.88 13.75
C ASP A 29 14.86 8.46 13.01
N LYS A 30 14.77 8.49 11.66
CA LYS A 30 15.86 8.93 10.78
C LYS A 30 15.51 10.20 10.00
N LEU A 31 14.49 10.93 10.42
CA LEU A 31 14.04 12.16 9.76
C LEU A 31 14.61 13.37 10.48
N ASN A 32 15.49 14.14 9.81
CA ASN A 32 16.21 15.28 10.37
C ASN A 32 15.51 16.61 10.10
N PHE A 33 14.18 16.65 10.15
CA PHE A 33 13.46 17.91 9.93
C PHE A 33 13.01 18.62 11.22
N MET A 34 13.22 17.98 12.37
CA MET A 34 12.96 18.60 13.68
C MET A 34 14.27 19.09 14.28
N ASN A 35 14.49 20.39 14.33
CA ASN A 35 15.78 20.96 14.67
C ASN A 35 15.97 21.23 16.18
N THR A 36 14.88 21.45 16.91
CA THR A 36 14.94 21.75 18.35
C THR A 36 13.80 21.06 19.07
N LEU A 37 14.11 20.02 19.83
CA LEU A 37 13.14 19.30 20.64
C LEU A 37 13.63 19.24 22.08
N VAL A 38 12.87 19.83 22.98
CA VAL A 38 13.00 19.58 24.42
C VAL A 38 12.25 18.28 24.71
N ASP A 39 12.83 17.38 25.49
CA ASP A 39 12.23 16.08 25.88
C ASP A 39 11.65 15.28 24.72
N GLN A 40 12.33 15.27 23.56
CA GLN A 40 11.91 14.58 22.35
C GLN A 40 10.55 15.03 21.79
N GLY A 41 10.10 16.25 22.07
CA GLY A 41 8.80 16.78 21.68
C GLY A 41 7.63 16.28 22.52
N ILE A 42 7.90 15.70 23.67
CA ILE A 42 6.89 15.24 24.63
C ILE A 42 6.97 16.10 25.89
N PHE A 43 5.88 16.72 26.26
CA PHE A 43 5.80 17.40 27.56
C PHE A 43 4.78 16.73 28.48
N LYS A 44 5.04 16.75 29.76
CA LYS A 44 4.16 16.18 30.78
C LYS A 44 3.12 17.19 31.18
N VAL A 45 1.85 16.80 31.09
CA VAL A 45 0.73 17.56 31.62
C VAL A 45 0.49 17.11 33.06
N GLU A 46 0.61 18.04 34.01
CA GLU A 46 0.37 17.78 35.43
C GLU A 46 -1.11 18.05 35.77
N LEU A 47 -1.66 17.23 36.67
CA LEU A 47 -3.05 17.36 37.12
C LEU A 47 -3.31 18.75 37.72
N GLY A 48 -4.40 19.40 37.27
CA GLY A 48 -4.83 20.71 37.75
C GLY A 48 -3.98 21.89 37.24
N LYS A 49 -2.99 21.67 36.38
CA LYS A 49 -2.25 22.75 35.74
C LYS A 49 -2.79 23.06 34.35
N SER A 50 -2.82 24.35 34.02
CA SER A 50 -3.20 24.83 32.68
C SER A 50 -1.96 25.14 31.86
N TYR A 51 -2.00 24.84 30.56
CA TYR A 51 -0.91 25.07 29.60
C TYR A 51 -1.48 25.80 28.39
N GLN A 52 -0.74 26.79 27.91
CA GLN A 52 -1.00 27.44 26.62
C GLN A 52 -0.18 26.77 25.54
N ILE A 53 -0.84 26.35 24.47
CA ILE A 53 -0.20 25.83 23.28
C ILE A 53 -0.29 26.90 22.20
N ILE A 54 0.85 27.30 21.67
CA ILE A 54 0.95 28.24 20.55
C ILE A 54 1.57 27.51 19.37
N ILE A 55 0.89 27.54 18.21
CA ILE A 55 1.41 27.01 16.95
C ILE A 55 1.52 28.17 15.98
N GLU A 56 2.74 28.51 15.61
CA GLU A 56 3.05 29.52 14.59
C GLU A 56 3.49 28.82 13.30
N ILE A 57 2.94 29.26 12.18
CA ILE A 57 3.31 28.80 10.84
C ILE A 57 3.73 30.01 10.04
N GLU A 58 4.88 29.91 9.37
CA GLU A 58 5.44 30.93 8.50
C GLU A 58 5.64 30.37 7.10
N ASP A 59 5.24 31.10 6.06
CA ASP A 59 5.53 30.74 4.68
C ASP A 59 6.92 31.27 4.22
N PHE A 60 7.35 30.84 3.04
CA PHE A 60 8.64 31.28 2.48
C PHE A 60 8.75 32.78 2.22
N SER A 61 7.67 33.52 2.25
CA SER A 61 7.62 34.98 2.09
C SER A 61 7.60 35.73 3.43
N GLY A 62 7.62 35.00 4.55
CA GLY A 62 7.62 35.56 5.90
C GLY A 62 6.22 35.88 6.46
N ASN A 63 5.14 35.49 5.76
CA ASN A 63 3.78 35.67 6.30
C ASN A 63 3.53 34.62 7.41
N LYS A 64 2.98 35.10 8.52
CA LYS A 64 2.75 34.28 9.72
C LYS A 64 1.26 34.11 10.03
N SER A 65 0.94 32.93 10.51
CA SER A 65 -0.37 32.61 11.11
C SER A 65 -0.13 31.89 12.41
N THR A 66 -0.92 32.25 13.43
CA THR A 66 -0.81 31.68 14.77
C THR A 66 -2.14 31.11 15.21
N ILE A 67 -2.11 29.96 15.88
CA ILE A 67 -3.25 29.39 16.60
C ILE A 67 -2.85 29.20 18.05
N GLU A 68 -3.73 29.56 18.97
CA GLU A 68 -3.57 29.35 20.40
C GLU A 68 -4.64 28.38 20.90
N ALA A 69 -4.24 27.50 21.81
CA ALA A 69 -5.13 26.58 22.49
C ALA A 69 -4.72 26.46 23.96
N PHE A 70 -5.70 26.32 24.85
CA PHE A 70 -5.48 26.07 26.26
C PHE A 70 -5.87 24.63 26.58
N ILE A 71 -5.02 23.92 27.32
CA ILE A 71 -5.30 22.58 27.82
C ILE A 71 -5.14 22.58 29.34
N GLU A 72 -5.94 21.78 30.01
CA GLU A 72 -5.86 21.56 31.45
C GLU A 72 -5.58 20.09 31.74
N GLY A 73 -4.70 19.82 32.68
CA GLY A 73 -4.42 18.47 33.16
C GLY A 73 -5.59 17.92 33.97
N THR A 74 -6.21 16.86 33.50
CA THR A 74 -7.31 16.16 34.17
C THR A 74 -6.95 14.72 34.51
N ASP A 75 -7.60 14.14 35.51
CA ASP A 75 -7.41 12.73 35.90
C ASP A 75 -8.18 11.75 34.98
N ASN A 76 -8.50 12.15 33.78
CA ASN A 76 -9.16 11.29 32.81
C ASN A 76 -8.20 10.21 32.29
N LYS A 77 -8.27 9.03 32.89
CA LYS A 77 -7.52 7.85 32.41
C LYS A 77 -8.05 7.41 31.06
N ILE A 78 -7.26 7.64 30.01
CA ILE A 78 -7.54 7.04 28.71
C ILE A 78 -7.39 5.51 28.90
N LYS A 79 -8.50 4.77 28.77
CA LYS A 79 -8.44 3.31 28.77
C LYS A 79 -7.58 2.86 27.59
N PRO A 80 -6.46 2.18 27.80
CA PRO A 80 -5.66 1.67 26.69
C PRO A 80 -6.52 0.70 25.88
N VAL A 81 -6.48 0.82 24.56
CA VAL A 81 -7.11 -0.16 23.68
C VAL A 81 -6.33 -1.46 23.83
N GLU A 82 -6.95 -2.45 24.48
CA GLU A 82 -6.37 -3.77 24.61
C GLU A 82 -6.34 -4.44 23.24
N LEU A 83 -5.16 -4.45 22.62
CA LEU A 83 -4.95 -5.17 21.36
C LEU A 83 -4.91 -6.67 21.67
N ARG A 84 -5.86 -7.39 21.11
CA ARG A 84 -5.90 -8.86 21.14
C ARG A 84 -4.97 -9.43 20.07
N GLY A 85 -4.73 -10.75 20.12
CA GLY A 85 -4.01 -11.46 19.10
C GLY A 85 -2.58 -11.85 19.48
N ARG A 86 -1.82 -12.28 18.49
CA ARG A 86 -0.45 -12.80 18.66
C ARG A 86 0.56 -11.67 18.65
N LEU A 87 1.49 -11.69 19.61
CA LEU A 87 2.60 -10.76 19.63
C LEU A 87 3.61 -11.11 18.53
N ILE A 88 3.89 -10.15 17.66
CA ILE A 88 4.95 -10.21 16.65
C ILE A 88 6.05 -9.26 17.08
N LYS A 89 7.19 -9.80 17.45
CA LYS A 89 8.39 -9.03 17.77
C LYS A 89 9.12 -8.62 16.48
N THR A 90 9.70 -7.45 16.48
CA THR A 90 10.38 -6.90 15.29
C THR A 90 11.68 -7.64 14.95
N ASP A 91 12.35 -8.22 15.95
CA ASP A 91 13.66 -8.88 15.81
C ASP A 91 13.58 -10.32 15.31
N ARG A 92 12.38 -10.88 15.16
CA ARG A 92 12.15 -12.28 14.78
C ARG A 92 11.33 -12.41 13.51
N GLU A 93 11.46 -13.56 12.88
CA GLU A 93 10.58 -14.01 11.81
C GLU A 93 9.47 -14.90 12.35
N TYR A 94 8.33 -14.91 11.67
CA TYR A 94 7.18 -15.73 12.02
C TYR A 94 6.57 -16.36 10.79
N SER A 95 6.28 -17.67 10.92
CA SER A 95 5.50 -18.42 9.94
C SER A 95 4.21 -18.88 10.58
N PHE A 96 3.10 -18.68 9.88
CA PHE A 96 1.78 -19.16 10.28
C PHE A 96 1.23 -20.04 9.19
N THR A 97 0.92 -21.28 9.54
CA THR A 97 0.22 -22.21 8.65
C THR A 97 -1.23 -22.27 9.09
N LEU A 98 -2.11 -21.97 8.19
CA LEU A 98 -3.56 -22.06 8.29
C LEU A 98 -3.99 -23.15 7.32
N LYS A 99 -5.27 -23.53 7.24
CA LYS A 99 -5.72 -24.68 6.44
C LYS A 99 -5.01 -24.83 5.08
N ASN A 100 -5.26 -23.91 4.15
CA ASN A 100 -4.63 -23.90 2.82
C ASN A 100 -3.89 -22.58 2.54
N LYS A 101 -3.51 -21.85 3.59
CA LYS A 101 -2.83 -20.56 3.48
C LYS A 101 -1.62 -20.52 4.41
N GLU A 102 -0.62 -19.78 3.98
CA GLU A 102 0.59 -19.57 4.80
C GLU A 102 0.91 -18.08 4.81
N LEU A 103 1.40 -17.62 5.94
CA LEU A 103 1.94 -16.26 6.12
C LEU A 103 3.38 -16.37 6.57
N PHE A 104 4.23 -15.54 6.00
CA PHE A 104 5.61 -15.41 6.45
C PHE A 104 5.96 -13.94 6.66
N PHE A 105 6.21 -13.59 7.92
CA PHE A 105 6.69 -12.29 8.34
C PHE A 105 8.20 -12.37 8.58
N PRO A 106 9.04 -11.79 7.70
CA PRO A 106 10.47 -11.66 7.99
C PRO A 106 10.70 -10.80 9.23
N SER A 107 11.88 -10.90 9.83
CA SER A 107 12.31 -9.94 10.86
C SER A 107 12.19 -8.51 10.32
N LYS A 108 11.91 -7.56 11.19
CA LYS A 108 11.72 -6.14 10.84
C LYS A 108 10.56 -5.88 9.86
N THR A 109 9.56 -6.78 9.84
CA THR A 109 8.32 -6.53 9.09
C THR A 109 7.59 -5.29 9.62
N PHE A 110 7.56 -5.11 10.92
CA PHE A 110 6.97 -3.93 11.57
C PHE A 110 8.05 -2.99 12.12
N PHE A 111 7.68 -1.74 12.40
CA PHE A 111 8.58 -0.77 13.04
C PHE A 111 8.72 -0.99 14.55
N ASN A 112 7.71 -1.57 15.18
CA ASN A 112 7.69 -1.90 16.60
C ASN A 112 7.05 -3.27 16.78
N ASP A 113 7.16 -3.84 17.96
CA ASP A 113 6.40 -5.03 18.34
C ASP A 113 4.90 -4.72 18.27
N VAL A 114 4.14 -5.63 17.67
CA VAL A 114 2.70 -5.45 17.42
C VAL A 114 1.94 -6.70 17.81
N LYS A 115 0.67 -6.54 18.16
CA LYS A 115 -0.26 -7.67 18.28
C LYS A 115 -1.15 -7.72 17.06
N ILE A 116 -1.22 -8.86 16.40
CA ILE A 116 -2.06 -9.11 15.22
C ILE A 116 -3.01 -10.27 15.47
N GLU A 117 -4.17 -10.19 14.85
CA GLU A 117 -5.16 -11.25 14.77
C GLU A 117 -5.20 -11.80 13.35
N LEU A 118 -5.39 -13.12 13.26
CA LEU A 118 -5.50 -13.83 11.99
C LEU A 118 -6.86 -14.52 11.97
N PHE A 119 -7.71 -14.11 11.04
CA PHE A 119 -9.00 -14.76 10.80
C PHE A 119 -8.99 -15.38 9.41
N GLU A 120 -9.33 -16.66 9.36
CA GLU A 120 -9.38 -17.40 8.11
C GLU A 120 -10.78 -17.95 7.87
N ASN A 121 -11.23 -17.83 6.62
CA ASN A 121 -12.30 -18.66 6.10
C ASN A 121 -11.84 -19.38 4.82
N LYS A 122 -12.73 -20.11 4.15
CA LYS A 122 -12.39 -20.90 2.97
C LYS A 122 -11.68 -20.08 1.89
N ASP A 123 -12.14 -18.86 1.64
CA ASP A 123 -11.77 -18.10 0.45
C ASP A 123 -10.87 -16.90 0.77
N GLN A 124 -10.74 -16.52 2.02
CA GLN A 124 -9.97 -15.31 2.41
C GLN A 124 -9.21 -15.48 3.71
N ILE A 125 -8.23 -14.62 3.90
CA ILE A 125 -7.54 -14.41 5.16
C ILE A 125 -7.59 -12.94 5.53
N GLU A 126 -7.92 -12.64 6.77
CA GLU A 126 -7.85 -11.32 7.35
C GLU A 126 -6.69 -11.25 8.33
N ILE A 127 -5.86 -10.24 8.16
CA ILE A 127 -4.71 -9.94 9.01
C ILE A 127 -4.95 -8.57 9.62
N GLY A 128 -5.25 -8.54 10.89
CA GLY A 128 -5.70 -7.33 11.55
C GLY A 128 -5.09 -7.09 12.93
N PRO A 129 -5.41 -5.95 13.53
CA PRO A 129 -6.05 -4.79 12.91
C PRO A 129 -5.11 -4.03 11.96
N ASN A 130 -5.64 -3.44 10.89
CA ASN A 130 -4.84 -2.64 9.95
C ASN A 130 -4.52 -1.25 10.56
N LEU A 131 -3.79 -1.26 11.68
CA LEU A 131 -3.39 -0.08 12.45
C LEU A 131 -1.86 0.11 12.47
N PHE A 132 -1.12 -0.83 11.92
CA PHE A 132 0.34 -0.85 11.98
C PHE A 132 0.95 -0.68 10.60
N PRO A 133 1.91 0.24 10.42
CA PRO A 133 2.65 0.37 9.19
C PRO A 133 3.63 -0.79 9.01
N ILE A 134 3.77 -1.24 7.77
CA ILE A 134 4.71 -2.29 7.38
C ILE A 134 6.04 -1.68 6.94
N ALA A 135 7.12 -2.05 7.62
CA ALA A 135 8.47 -1.64 7.29
C ALA A 135 9.08 -2.47 6.14
N ASN A 136 8.91 -3.80 6.20
CA ASN A 136 9.31 -4.75 5.16
C ASN A 136 8.13 -5.61 4.73
N SER A 137 8.02 -5.84 3.41
CA SER A 137 6.96 -6.70 2.87
C SER A 137 7.02 -8.10 3.48
N PHE A 138 5.87 -8.69 3.70
CA PHE A 138 5.71 -10.08 4.10
C PHE A 138 5.07 -10.89 2.97
N LYS A 139 5.07 -12.22 3.09
CA LYS A 139 4.54 -13.12 2.06
C LYS A 139 3.23 -13.72 2.52
N ILE A 140 2.29 -13.81 1.58
CA ILE A 140 1.05 -14.58 1.72
C ILE A 140 1.08 -15.65 0.65
N LYS A 141 0.72 -16.89 1.04
CA LYS A 141 0.57 -18.00 0.14
C LYS A 141 -0.82 -18.59 0.26
N PHE A 142 -1.43 -18.91 -0.87
CA PHE A 142 -2.67 -19.65 -0.96
C PHE A 142 -2.41 -20.96 -1.67
N GLY A 143 -2.82 -22.08 -1.08
CA GLY A 143 -2.80 -23.38 -1.73
C GLY A 143 -3.70 -23.33 -2.98
N PHE A 144 -3.19 -23.86 -4.08
CA PHE A 144 -3.86 -23.91 -5.36
C PHE A 144 -4.12 -25.38 -5.73
N ASN A 145 -5.35 -25.70 -6.12
CA ASN A 145 -5.71 -27.08 -6.44
C ASN A 145 -5.31 -27.39 -7.90
N GLU A 146 -4.62 -28.51 -8.13
CA GLU A 146 -4.19 -28.95 -9.47
C GLU A 146 -5.35 -29.10 -10.46
N LYS A 147 -6.55 -29.46 -9.99
CA LYS A 147 -7.76 -29.53 -10.84
C LYS A 147 -8.12 -28.18 -11.49
N ASP A 148 -7.63 -27.09 -10.92
CA ASP A 148 -7.79 -25.73 -11.47
C ASP A 148 -6.57 -25.25 -12.27
N SER A 149 -5.61 -26.13 -12.59
CA SER A 149 -4.32 -25.78 -13.23
C SER A 149 -4.48 -25.04 -14.56
N LEU A 150 -5.49 -25.40 -15.37
CA LEU A 150 -5.83 -24.69 -16.61
C LEU A 150 -6.22 -23.22 -16.40
N ARG A 151 -6.56 -22.84 -15.16
CA ARG A 151 -6.97 -21.48 -14.80
C ARG A 151 -5.92 -20.76 -13.94
N SER A 152 -4.80 -21.41 -13.66
CA SER A 152 -3.74 -20.86 -12.78
C SER A 152 -3.18 -19.54 -13.27
N ALA A 153 -2.97 -19.39 -14.58
CA ALA A 153 -2.44 -18.15 -15.18
C ALA A 153 -3.38 -16.94 -15.03
N GLN A 154 -4.66 -17.18 -14.79
CA GLN A 154 -5.69 -16.14 -14.62
C GLN A 154 -6.04 -15.89 -13.14
N THR A 155 -5.51 -16.71 -12.22
CA THR A 155 -5.83 -16.63 -10.79
C THR A 155 -4.68 -15.97 -10.04
N PHE A 156 -5.00 -15.05 -9.16
CA PHE A 156 -4.04 -14.29 -8.36
C PHE A 156 -4.58 -13.98 -6.97
N ILE A 157 -3.69 -13.54 -6.09
CA ILE A 157 -4.06 -13.01 -4.78
C ILE A 157 -4.46 -11.55 -4.93
N ALA A 158 -5.66 -11.21 -4.45
CA ALA A 158 -6.18 -9.85 -4.42
C ALA A 158 -6.34 -9.34 -2.99
N LYS A 159 -6.08 -8.05 -2.78
CA LYS A 159 -6.46 -7.36 -1.55
C LYS A 159 -7.92 -6.91 -1.66
N LYS A 160 -8.72 -7.29 -0.66
CA LYS A 160 -10.13 -6.90 -0.60
C LYS A 160 -10.26 -5.50 0.01
N MET A 161 -10.86 -4.60 -0.72
CA MET A 161 -11.25 -3.27 -0.26
C MET A 161 -12.76 -3.27 0.03
N LYS A 162 -13.31 -2.17 0.53
CA LYS A 162 -14.75 -2.09 0.87
C LYS A 162 -15.67 -2.45 -0.30
N LYS A 163 -15.34 -2.03 -1.52
CA LYS A 163 -16.20 -2.20 -2.71
C LYS A 163 -15.46 -2.78 -3.92
N SER A 164 -14.19 -3.14 -3.80
CA SER A 164 -13.37 -3.60 -4.92
C SER A 164 -12.30 -4.58 -4.46
N LEU A 165 -11.73 -5.29 -5.41
CA LEU A 165 -10.53 -6.09 -5.26
C LEU A 165 -9.37 -5.35 -5.93
N VAL A 166 -8.19 -5.41 -5.32
CA VAL A 166 -6.97 -4.83 -5.88
C VAL A 166 -6.04 -5.98 -6.22
N TYR A 167 -5.62 -6.02 -7.48
CA TYR A 167 -4.66 -6.99 -7.99
C TYR A 167 -3.33 -6.90 -7.23
N LEU A 168 -2.74 -8.05 -6.92
CA LEU A 168 -1.40 -8.17 -6.39
C LEU A 168 -0.55 -9.05 -7.32
N PRO A 169 0.67 -8.61 -7.67
CA PRO A 169 1.61 -9.46 -8.41
C PRO A 169 1.79 -10.79 -7.70
N THR A 170 1.34 -11.85 -8.35
CA THR A 170 1.28 -13.21 -7.80
C THR A 170 2.13 -14.14 -8.63
N LYS A 171 2.86 -15.05 -7.97
CA LYS A 171 3.61 -16.12 -8.60
C LYS A 171 3.04 -17.45 -8.18
N LEU A 172 3.01 -18.42 -9.09
CA LEU A 172 2.72 -19.81 -8.79
C LEU A 172 4.04 -20.56 -8.57
N GLU A 173 4.22 -21.11 -7.38
CA GLU A 173 5.37 -21.93 -7.00
C GLU A 173 4.84 -23.14 -6.19
N GLU A 174 5.21 -24.37 -6.55
CA GLU A 174 4.85 -25.59 -5.83
C GLU A 174 3.35 -25.71 -5.47
N ASN A 175 2.46 -25.46 -6.43
CA ASN A 175 1.02 -25.45 -6.24
C ASN A 175 0.50 -24.43 -5.21
N LYS A 176 1.26 -23.36 -4.97
CA LYS A 176 0.86 -22.24 -4.13
C LYS A 176 0.97 -20.93 -4.90
N LEU A 177 -0.06 -20.11 -4.82
CA LEU A 177 -0.04 -18.74 -5.29
C LEU A 177 0.59 -17.88 -4.19
N ILE A 178 1.63 -17.13 -4.54
CA ILE A 178 2.45 -16.35 -3.61
C ILE A 178 2.43 -14.88 -3.99
N ALA A 179 2.10 -14.02 -3.04
CA ALA A 179 2.22 -12.57 -3.17
C ALA A 179 3.05 -11.96 -2.04
N LYS A 180 3.82 -10.91 -2.37
CA LYS A 180 4.45 -10.02 -1.38
C LYS A 180 3.52 -8.85 -1.12
N VAL A 181 3.25 -8.56 0.15
CA VAL A 181 2.33 -7.52 0.57
C VAL A 181 2.98 -6.58 1.59
N ASN A 182 2.52 -5.35 1.63
CA ASN A 182 3.08 -4.28 2.45
C ASN A 182 2.01 -3.56 3.30
N GLU A 183 0.84 -4.16 3.44
CA GLU A 183 -0.24 -3.66 4.30
C GLU A 183 -0.92 -4.85 4.98
N LEU A 184 -1.50 -4.62 6.14
CA LEU A 184 -2.45 -5.56 6.75
C LEU A 184 -3.82 -5.41 6.10
N GLY A 185 -4.70 -6.38 6.29
CA GLY A 185 -6.06 -6.36 5.75
C GLY A 185 -6.55 -7.72 5.29
N VAL A 186 -7.53 -7.71 4.40
CA VAL A 186 -8.19 -8.92 3.91
C VAL A 186 -7.65 -9.27 2.53
N TYR A 187 -7.28 -10.53 2.34
CA TYR A 187 -6.74 -11.08 1.11
C TYR A 187 -7.54 -12.30 0.67
N THR A 188 -7.77 -12.42 -0.64
CA THR A 188 -8.54 -13.51 -1.24
C THR A 188 -7.95 -13.91 -2.58
N LEU A 189 -8.35 -15.03 -3.12
CA LEU A 189 -8.11 -15.35 -4.51
C LEU A 189 -9.12 -14.63 -5.41
N ALA A 190 -8.64 -14.14 -6.53
CA ALA A 190 -9.46 -13.56 -7.59
C ALA A 190 -9.00 -14.10 -8.94
N ARG A 191 -9.87 -13.98 -9.94
CA ARG A 191 -9.61 -14.42 -11.29
C ARG A 191 -9.88 -13.27 -12.27
N ASP A 192 -8.94 -13.07 -13.16
CA ASP A 192 -9.12 -12.24 -14.35
C ASP A 192 -9.18 -13.13 -15.58
N SER A 193 -10.29 -13.08 -16.28
CA SER A 193 -10.54 -13.86 -17.50
C SER A 193 -10.83 -12.96 -18.71
N VAL A 194 -10.78 -11.66 -18.51
CA VAL A 194 -11.02 -10.67 -19.55
C VAL A 194 -9.68 -10.30 -20.18
N ALA A 195 -9.59 -10.35 -21.50
CA ALA A 195 -8.39 -9.95 -22.19
C ALA A 195 -8.26 -8.42 -22.22
N PRO A 196 -7.03 -7.86 -22.19
CA PRO A 196 -6.84 -6.43 -22.35
C PRO A 196 -7.34 -5.93 -23.70
N THR A 197 -7.80 -4.70 -23.75
CA THR A 197 -8.24 -4.03 -24.97
C THR A 197 -7.08 -3.31 -25.64
N VAL A 198 -7.08 -3.34 -26.98
CA VAL A 198 -6.10 -2.63 -27.83
C VAL A 198 -6.87 -1.92 -28.94
N VAL A 199 -6.85 -0.59 -28.94
CA VAL A 199 -7.68 0.20 -29.89
C VAL A 199 -6.84 1.33 -30.50
N PRO A 200 -6.81 1.50 -31.84
CA PRO A 200 -6.24 2.68 -32.46
C PRO A 200 -6.89 3.96 -31.93
N ASP A 201 -6.08 4.97 -31.59
CA ASP A 201 -6.55 6.25 -31.06
C ASP A 201 -6.66 7.32 -32.15
N ASN A 202 -5.59 7.53 -32.92
CA ASN A 202 -5.54 8.59 -33.93
C ASN A 202 -5.65 8.10 -35.39
N PHE A 203 -5.86 6.80 -35.63
CA PHE A 203 -5.99 6.24 -36.97
C PHE A 203 -7.06 5.13 -37.01
N LYS A 204 -7.44 4.71 -38.22
CA LYS A 204 -8.41 3.62 -38.45
C LYS A 204 -7.76 2.48 -39.21
N LYS A 205 -8.32 1.28 -39.12
CA LYS A 205 -7.92 0.14 -39.94
C LYS A 205 -8.04 0.50 -41.44
N ASN A 206 -7.06 0.12 -42.24
CA ASN A 206 -6.97 0.39 -43.68
C ASN A 206 -6.88 1.88 -44.05
N GLN A 207 -6.47 2.74 -43.13
CA GLN A 207 -6.26 4.16 -43.42
C GLN A 207 -4.83 4.41 -43.96
N TRP A 208 -4.69 5.31 -44.92
CA TRP A 208 -3.42 5.79 -45.41
C TRP A 208 -2.74 6.70 -44.36
N LEU A 209 -1.49 6.39 -44.00
CA LEU A 209 -0.81 7.01 -42.84
C LEU A 209 0.37 7.92 -43.22
N SER A 210 0.59 8.21 -44.51
CA SER A 210 1.75 9.01 -44.99
C SER A 210 1.91 10.39 -44.34
N ASN A 211 0.82 11.00 -43.89
CA ASN A 211 0.82 12.33 -43.28
C ASN A 211 0.84 12.30 -41.74
N TYR A 212 0.96 11.12 -41.15
CA TYR A 212 0.96 10.99 -39.69
C TYR A 212 2.39 11.10 -39.15
N LYS A 213 2.56 11.86 -38.06
CA LYS A 213 3.84 11.96 -37.34
C LYS A 213 3.99 10.88 -36.27
N SER A 214 2.89 10.28 -35.86
CA SER A 214 2.87 9.23 -34.85
C SER A 214 1.64 8.33 -34.99
N LEU A 215 1.76 7.09 -34.55
CA LEU A 215 0.65 6.17 -34.35
C LEU A 215 0.38 6.05 -32.86
N ASN A 216 -0.85 6.32 -32.46
CA ASN A 216 -1.31 6.25 -31.10
C ASN A 216 -2.30 5.09 -30.93
N ILE A 217 -2.06 4.26 -29.92
CA ILE A 217 -2.87 3.07 -29.63
C ILE A 217 -3.23 3.09 -28.14
N LYS A 218 -4.51 3.10 -27.83
CA LYS A 218 -4.98 2.92 -26.47
C LYS A 218 -4.94 1.44 -26.09
N ILE A 219 -4.37 1.16 -24.91
CA ILE A 219 -4.39 -0.16 -24.30
C ILE A 219 -4.96 -0.04 -22.91
N ASP A 220 -5.85 -0.96 -22.55
CA ASP A 220 -6.48 -0.96 -21.23
C ASP A 220 -6.76 -2.38 -20.75
N ASP A 221 -6.79 -2.52 -19.44
CA ASP A 221 -7.20 -3.73 -18.75
C ASP A 221 -7.98 -3.33 -17.50
N ASP A 222 -9.07 -4.04 -17.24
CA ASP A 222 -10.02 -3.65 -16.20
C ASP A 222 -9.66 -4.18 -14.81
N PHE A 223 -8.70 -5.13 -14.71
CA PHE A 223 -8.41 -5.73 -13.42
C PHE A 223 -6.91 -5.97 -13.14
N SER A 224 -6.26 -6.89 -13.87
CA SER A 224 -4.88 -7.30 -13.57
C SER A 224 -3.81 -6.37 -14.14
N GLY A 225 -4.19 -5.53 -15.08
CA GLY A 225 -3.32 -4.58 -15.76
C GLY A 225 -2.48 -5.19 -16.87
N ILE A 226 -1.78 -4.33 -17.60
CA ILE A 226 -0.95 -4.71 -18.75
C ILE A 226 0.41 -5.24 -18.27
N LYS A 227 0.69 -6.50 -18.48
CA LYS A 227 1.98 -7.12 -18.12
C LYS A 227 3.09 -6.80 -19.12
N LYS A 228 2.78 -6.86 -20.42
CA LYS A 228 3.72 -6.57 -21.50
C LYS A 228 2.97 -6.19 -22.77
N TYR A 229 3.63 -5.45 -23.62
CA TYR A 229 3.20 -5.18 -24.99
C TYR A 229 4.38 -5.40 -25.95
N ARG A 230 4.09 -5.58 -27.22
CA ARG A 230 5.08 -5.67 -28.29
C ARG A 230 4.46 -5.10 -29.56
N GLY A 231 5.11 -4.10 -30.16
CA GLY A 231 4.74 -3.56 -31.45
C GLY A 231 5.64 -4.13 -32.56
N THR A 232 5.05 -4.36 -33.73
CA THR A 232 5.78 -4.74 -34.94
C THR A 232 5.24 -4.03 -36.14
N ILE A 233 6.09 -3.67 -37.09
CA ILE A 233 5.74 -3.18 -38.44
C ILE A 233 6.36 -4.12 -39.45
N ASN A 234 5.56 -4.68 -40.37
CA ASN A 234 6.01 -5.71 -41.32
C ASN A 234 6.72 -6.90 -40.68
N GLY A 235 6.35 -7.25 -39.45
CA GLY A 235 6.95 -8.33 -38.67
C GLY A 235 8.19 -7.94 -37.84
N GLU A 236 8.80 -6.81 -38.13
CA GLU A 236 9.97 -6.31 -37.39
C GLU A 236 9.54 -5.54 -36.15
N TRP A 237 10.29 -5.74 -35.06
CA TRP A 237 10.01 -5.07 -33.80
C TRP A 237 10.27 -3.57 -33.90
N VAL A 238 9.34 -2.80 -33.36
CA VAL A 238 9.48 -1.33 -33.23
C VAL A 238 9.15 -0.90 -31.79
N LEU A 239 9.80 0.17 -31.36
CA LEU A 239 9.58 0.74 -30.04
C LEU A 239 8.32 1.58 -30.00
N PHE A 240 7.34 1.17 -29.20
CA PHE A 240 6.25 2.04 -28.77
C PHE A 240 6.57 2.60 -27.38
N GLU A 241 6.51 3.90 -27.20
CA GLU A 241 6.58 4.57 -25.90
C GLU A 241 5.23 4.41 -25.17
N TYR A 242 5.25 3.97 -23.91
CA TYR A 242 4.04 3.78 -23.11
C TYR A 242 3.86 4.89 -22.09
N ASP A 243 2.77 5.64 -22.19
CA ASP A 243 2.30 6.58 -21.17
C ASP A 243 1.23 5.91 -20.31
N ALA A 244 1.61 5.54 -19.08
CA ALA A 244 0.71 4.86 -18.14
C ALA A 244 -0.45 5.76 -17.66
N LYS A 245 -0.29 7.09 -17.66
CA LYS A 245 -1.33 8.02 -17.23
C LYS A 245 -2.48 8.07 -18.22
N TYR A 246 -2.14 8.02 -19.50
CA TYR A 246 -3.12 8.06 -20.60
C TYR A 246 -3.43 6.68 -21.17
N ARG A 247 -2.76 5.62 -20.68
CA ARG A 247 -2.87 4.24 -21.17
C ARG A 247 -2.61 4.17 -22.68
N LEU A 248 -1.62 4.91 -23.14
CA LEU A 248 -1.36 5.19 -24.55
C LEU A 248 0.01 4.64 -24.95
N LEU A 249 0.04 3.91 -26.04
CA LEU A 249 1.26 3.54 -26.76
C LEU A 249 1.44 4.52 -27.94
N THR A 250 2.63 5.10 -28.08
CA THR A 250 2.97 6.01 -29.17
C THR A 250 4.19 5.49 -29.93
N TYR A 251 4.06 5.37 -31.25
CA TYR A 251 5.17 5.15 -32.18
C TYR A 251 5.36 6.41 -33.03
N LYS A 252 6.59 6.92 -33.11
CA LYS A 252 6.96 8.05 -33.97
C LYS A 252 7.37 7.54 -35.34
N ILE A 253 6.72 8.07 -36.39
CA ILE A 253 7.00 7.75 -37.80
C ILE A 253 8.16 8.62 -38.30
#